data_cb320bebce4859d3933bc4b9411bbfc9
#
_entry.id   cb320bebce4859d3933bc4b9411bbfc9
#
_cell.length_a   1.000
_cell.length_b   1.000
_cell.length_c   1.000
_cell.angle_alpha   90.00
_cell.angle_beta   90.00
_cell.angle_gamma   90.00
#
_symmetry.space_group_name_H-M   'P 1'
#
loop_
_entity.id
_entity.type
_entity.pdbx_description
1 polymer ?
#
loop_
_entity_poly.entity_id
_entity_poly.type
_entity_poly.pdbx_seq_one_letter_code
_entity_poly.pdbx_strand_id
1 'polypeptide(L)'
;MKCVLFFSMFLFLSSFSFGQEFKDGKLVKGIVCKTTIVEGDTIPLFELPPFEIRDFVHVMTPTERWYWDRLVYNTKKVYPYAKMAGKKLKEYNTILLGAKNEAEKKRLMRNAEKSLKAEFETPLKNLTTTQGKILLKLVDRETGNCNYDLVKELRGTFMAFFWQNIGRLFGYNLKARYDPKGEDHQLEAVIYLIENGRI
;
A
#
# COMPACT_ATOMS: atom_id res chain seq x y z
N MET A 1 24.27 71.65 15.72
CA MET A 1 25.02 70.35 15.56
C MET A 1 24.30 69.11 16.07
N LYS A 2 23.37 69.15 17.00
CA LYS A 2 22.67 67.95 17.52
C LYS A 2 21.57 67.37 16.57
N CYS A 3 20.95 68.19 15.70
CA CYS A 3 19.92 67.71 14.76
C CYS A 3 20.48 66.93 13.55
N VAL A 4 21.69 67.20 13.11
CA VAL A 4 22.32 66.56 11.94
C VAL A 4 22.73 65.12 12.29
N LEU A 5 23.13 64.89 13.53
CA LEU A 5 23.46 63.55 14.02
C LEU A 5 22.24 62.60 14.11
N PHE A 6 21.09 63.14 14.47
CA PHE A 6 19.86 62.35 14.52
C PHE A 6 19.33 61.95 13.13
N PHE A 7 19.51 62.83 12.15
CA PHE A 7 19.10 62.55 10.77
C PHE A 7 20.00 61.53 10.08
N SER A 8 21.33 61.54 10.41
CA SER A 8 22.27 60.53 9.94
C SER A 8 21.99 59.14 10.53
N MET A 9 21.57 59.09 11.81
CA MET A 9 21.25 57.82 12.46
C MET A 9 19.93 57.20 11.94
N PHE A 10 18.97 58.05 11.46
CA PHE A 10 17.74 57.57 10.86
C PHE A 10 17.91 57.04 9.42
N LEU A 11 18.91 57.55 8.68
CA LEU A 11 19.25 57.08 7.33
C LEU A 11 19.99 55.73 7.36
N PHE A 12 20.63 55.37 8.48
CA PHE A 12 21.32 54.09 8.62
C PHE A 12 20.38 52.94 9.03
N LEU A 13 19.19 53.24 9.58
CA LEU A 13 18.21 52.21 9.94
C LEU A 13 17.34 51.74 8.77
N SER A 14 17.36 52.44 7.61
CA SER A 14 16.54 52.08 6.45
C SER A 14 17.21 51.04 5.50
N SER A 15 18.44 50.57 5.83
CA SER A 15 19.19 49.64 4.97
C SER A 15 19.08 48.19 5.38
N PHE A 16 18.27 47.85 6.39
CA PHE A 16 17.95 46.47 6.67
C PHE A 16 16.75 46.01 5.82
N SER A 17 16.95 45.93 4.50
CA SER A 17 16.12 45.08 3.67
C SER A 17 16.38 43.65 4.09
N PHE A 18 15.43 43.02 4.76
CA PHE A 18 15.40 41.57 4.90
C PHE A 18 15.22 40.96 3.52
N GLY A 19 16.33 40.85 2.78
CA GLY A 19 16.38 40.01 1.60
C GLY A 19 16.21 38.55 2.06
N GLN A 20 15.24 37.85 1.52
CA GLN A 20 15.12 36.43 1.71
C GLN A 20 16.36 35.76 1.13
N GLU A 21 17.19 35.20 1.98
CA GLU A 21 18.42 34.50 1.59
C GLU A 21 18.05 33.18 0.96
N PHE A 22 18.31 33.03 -0.34
CA PHE A 22 18.25 31.77 -1.05
C PHE A 22 19.48 30.95 -0.71
N LYS A 23 19.35 29.94 0.14
CA LYS A 23 20.39 28.96 0.40
C LYS A 23 20.01 27.65 -0.24
N ASP A 24 20.80 27.20 -1.20
CA ASP A 24 20.66 25.91 -1.92
C ASP A 24 19.30 25.68 -2.63
N GLY A 25 18.71 26.72 -3.21
CA GLY A 25 17.45 26.59 -3.96
C GLY A 25 16.22 26.22 -3.11
N LYS A 26 16.35 26.25 -1.77
CA LYS A 26 15.24 26.06 -0.84
C LYS A 26 14.86 27.34 -0.15
N LEU A 27 13.60 27.75 -0.26
CA LEU A 27 13.03 28.77 0.62
C LEU A 27 12.96 28.22 2.05
N VAL A 28 13.50 28.93 3.03
CA VAL A 28 13.49 28.55 4.45
C VAL A 28 12.05 28.59 5.02
N LYS A 29 11.13 29.27 4.36
CA LYS A 29 9.68 29.28 4.63
C LYS A 29 8.94 29.52 3.32
N GLY A 30 8.46 28.45 2.70
CA GLY A 30 7.65 28.57 1.49
C GLY A 30 7.64 27.26 0.69
N ILE A 31 6.73 27.16 -0.25
CA ILE A 31 6.63 26.02 -1.18
C ILE A 31 7.41 26.39 -2.44
N VAL A 32 8.45 25.63 -2.78
CA VAL A 32 9.16 25.77 -4.05
C VAL A 32 8.31 25.13 -5.14
N CYS A 33 7.83 25.92 -6.09
CA CYS A 33 7.08 25.44 -7.24
C CYS A 33 7.77 25.84 -8.55
N LYS A 34 7.54 25.06 -9.61
CA LYS A 34 7.90 25.46 -10.96
C LYS A 34 7.08 26.67 -11.37
N THR A 35 7.62 27.56 -12.15
CA THR A 35 6.91 28.71 -12.68
C THR A 35 6.90 28.69 -14.20
N THR A 36 5.86 29.24 -14.81
CA THR A 36 5.79 29.52 -16.24
C THR A 36 5.46 30.99 -16.46
N ILE A 37 5.88 31.52 -17.60
CA ILE A 37 5.60 32.92 -17.97
C ILE A 37 4.46 32.90 -18.98
N VAL A 38 3.36 33.55 -18.64
CA VAL A 38 2.20 33.76 -19.52
C VAL A 38 1.95 35.24 -19.63
N GLU A 39 1.98 35.77 -20.85
CA GLU A 39 1.73 37.21 -21.14
C GLU A 39 2.63 38.19 -20.34
N GLY A 40 3.83 37.75 -19.94
CA GLY A 40 4.77 38.55 -19.16
C GLY A 40 4.67 38.37 -17.63
N ASP A 41 3.65 37.72 -17.13
CA ASP A 41 3.48 37.43 -15.72
C ASP A 41 4.02 36.04 -15.33
N THR A 42 4.66 35.96 -14.17
CA THR A 42 5.19 34.70 -13.63
C THR A 42 4.12 33.97 -12.82
N ILE A 43 3.59 32.89 -13.37
CA ILE A 43 2.53 32.10 -12.75
C ILE A 43 3.12 30.81 -12.16
N PRO A 44 2.82 30.47 -10.89
CA PRO A 44 3.25 29.21 -10.29
C PRO A 44 2.55 28.01 -10.94
N LEU A 45 3.32 27.01 -11.35
CA LEU A 45 2.83 25.77 -11.93
C LEU A 45 2.77 24.67 -10.87
N PHE A 46 1.57 24.22 -10.56
CA PHE A 46 1.36 23.09 -9.67
C PHE A 46 0.98 21.85 -10.48
N GLU A 47 1.85 20.84 -10.48
CA GLU A 47 1.52 19.51 -10.98
C GLU A 47 0.68 18.80 -9.92
N LEU A 48 -0.63 18.75 -10.12
CA LEU A 48 -1.50 17.94 -9.27
C LEU A 48 -1.30 16.45 -9.58
N PRO A 49 -1.23 15.59 -8.57
CA PRO A 49 -1.20 14.16 -8.81
C PRO A 49 -2.44 13.74 -9.60
N PRO A 50 -2.31 12.80 -10.56
CA PRO A 50 -3.45 12.31 -11.30
C PRO A 50 -4.48 11.74 -10.33
N PHE A 51 -5.72 12.23 -10.41
CA PHE A 51 -6.83 11.64 -9.67
C PHE A 51 -7.58 10.68 -10.58
N GLU A 52 -7.79 9.47 -10.09
CA GLU A 52 -8.64 8.52 -10.77
C GLU A 52 -10.10 8.84 -10.42
N ILE A 53 -10.90 9.20 -11.43
CA ILE A 53 -12.35 9.24 -11.30
C ILE A 53 -12.82 7.78 -11.31
N ARG A 54 -13.06 7.23 -10.14
CA ARG A 54 -13.80 5.97 -10.03
C ARG A 54 -15.25 6.32 -9.83
N ASP A 55 -16.08 5.78 -10.70
CA ASP A 55 -17.54 6.02 -10.68
C ASP A 55 -18.14 5.33 -9.44
N PHE A 56 -18.17 6.04 -8.32
CA PHE A 56 -18.80 5.61 -7.06
C PHE A 56 -20.18 6.25 -6.86
N VAL A 57 -20.76 6.86 -7.91
CA VAL A 57 -22.03 7.60 -7.82
C VAL A 57 -23.25 6.66 -7.86
N HIS A 58 -23.05 5.35 -7.70
CA HIS A 58 -24.16 4.47 -7.47
C HIS A 58 -24.73 4.69 -6.07
N VAL A 59 -25.94 5.22 -5.98
CA VAL A 59 -26.67 5.34 -4.70
C VAL A 59 -27.02 3.92 -4.24
N MET A 60 -26.22 3.40 -3.32
CA MET A 60 -26.40 2.06 -2.79
C MET A 60 -27.76 1.93 -2.09
N THR A 61 -28.47 0.88 -2.41
CA THR A 61 -29.64 0.44 -1.62
C THR A 61 -29.19 0.07 -0.20
N PRO A 62 -30.09 0.06 0.80
CA PRO A 62 -29.73 -0.36 2.17
C PRO A 62 -29.08 -1.75 2.21
N THR A 63 -29.51 -2.67 1.36
CA THR A 63 -28.94 -4.03 1.25
C THR A 63 -27.52 -4.01 0.68
N GLU A 64 -27.27 -3.27 -0.39
CA GLU A 64 -25.93 -3.12 -0.97
C GLU A 64 -24.98 -2.46 0.00
N ARG A 65 -25.44 -1.43 0.74
CA ARG A 65 -24.65 -0.78 1.79
C ARG A 65 -24.25 -1.76 2.87
N TRP A 66 -25.17 -2.61 3.34
CA TRP A 66 -24.86 -3.63 4.32
C TRP A 66 -23.80 -4.63 3.83
N TYR A 67 -23.88 -5.08 2.56
CA TYR A 67 -22.86 -5.94 1.96
C TYR A 67 -21.52 -5.24 1.84
N TRP A 68 -21.51 -3.97 1.44
CA TRP A 68 -20.32 -3.15 1.35
C TRP A 68 -19.65 -2.96 2.71
N ASP A 69 -20.38 -2.55 3.73
CA ASP A 69 -19.85 -2.33 5.08
C ASP A 69 -19.25 -3.63 5.66
N ARG A 70 -19.92 -4.75 5.39
CA ARG A 70 -19.41 -6.08 5.77
C ARG A 70 -18.14 -6.45 5.02
N LEU A 71 -18.04 -6.12 3.72
CA LEU A 71 -16.84 -6.32 2.92
C LEU A 71 -15.69 -5.47 3.47
N VAL A 72 -15.92 -4.18 3.71
CA VAL A 72 -14.96 -3.25 4.30
C VAL A 72 -14.44 -3.78 5.64
N TYR A 73 -15.33 -4.13 6.55
CA TYR A 73 -14.96 -4.67 7.87
C TYR A 73 -14.08 -5.93 7.76
N ASN A 74 -14.50 -6.90 6.96
CA ASN A 74 -13.76 -8.14 6.80
C ASN A 74 -12.40 -7.91 6.12
N THR A 75 -12.35 -7.04 5.11
CA THR A 75 -11.11 -6.71 4.40
C THR A 75 -10.12 -6.01 5.34
N LYS A 76 -10.55 -4.99 6.08
CA LYS A 76 -9.68 -4.30 7.05
C LYS A 76 -9.08 -5.25 8.08
N LYS A 77 -9.85 -6.24 8.53
CA LYS A 77 -9.39 -7.23 9.51
C LYS A 77 -8.30 -8.14 8.96
N VAL A 78 -8.39 -8.55 7.70
CA VAL A 78 -7.46 -9.53 7.11
C VAL A 78 -6.33 -8.90 6.29
N TYR A 79 -6.46 -7.64 5.90
CA TYR A 79 -5.50 -6.92 5.09
C TYR A 79 -4.07 -6.93 5.65
N PRO A 80 -3.83 -6.65 6.95
CA PRO A 80 -2.48 -6.71 7.51
C PRO A 80 -1.86 -8.10 7.42
N TYR A 81 -2.65 -9.16 7.58
CA TYR A 81 -2.15 -10.53 7.42
C TYR A 81 -1.79 -10.85 5.97
N ALA A 82 -2.56 -10.34 5.00
CA ALA A 82 -2.24 -10.50 3.58
C ALA A 82 -0.92 -9.81 3.21
N LYS A 83 -0.73 -8.57 3.65
CA LYS A 83 0.53 -7.83 3.45
C LYS A 83 1.72 -8.53 4.08
N MET A 84 1.56 -9.03 5.30
CA MET A 84 2.60 -9.80 6.00
C MET A 84 2.94 -11.10 5.23
N ALA A 85 1.92 -11.86 4.81
CA ALA A 85 2.12 -13.09 4.04
C ALA A 85 2.81 -12.80 2.70
N GLY A 86 2.37 -11.77 1.96
CA GLY A 86 2.98 -11.36 0.71
C GLY A 86 4.45 -10.97 0.86
N LYS A 87 4.79 -10.20 1.90
CA LYS A 87 6.17 -9.83 2.24
C LYS A 87 7.03 -11.07 2.53
N LYS A 88 6.55 -11.94 3.39
CA LYS A 88 7.26 -13.18 3.76
C LYS A 88 7.49 -14.10 2.57
N LEU A 89 6.50 -14.28 1.71
CA LEU A 89 6.63 -15.08 0.50
C LEU A 89 7.70 -14.51 -0.44
N LYS A 90 7.79 -13.18 -0.58
CA LYS A 90 8.83 -12.51 -1.37
C LYS A 90 10.22 -12.67 -0.74
N GLU A 91 10.34 -12.53 0.60
CA GLU A 91 11.59 -12.74 1.34
C GLU A 91 12.11 -14.18 1.16
N TYR A 92 11.26 -15.17 1.34
CA TYR A 92 11.65 -16.58 1.14
C TYR A 92 12.02 -16.88 -0.32
N ASN A 93 11.36 -16.27 -1.29
CA ASN A 93 11.77 -16.40 -2.69
C ASN A 93 13.22 -15.92 -2.89
N THR A 94 13.59 -14.78 -2.34
CA THR A 94 14.96 -14.27 -2.43
C THR A 94 15.98 -15.23 -1.79
N ILE A 95 15.63 -15.78 -0.62
CA ILE A 95 16.47 -16.78 0.06
C ILE A 95 16.62 -18.05 -0.77
N LEU A 96 15.54 -18.54 -1.37
CA LEU A 96 15.55 -19.76 -2.19
C LEU A 96 16.31 -19.61 -3.50
N LEU A 97 16.28 -18.41 -4.10
CA LEU A 97 17.09 -18.09 -5.29
C LEU A 97 18.59 -18.09 -5.00
N GLY A 98 19.00 -17.85 -3.76
CA GLY A 98 20.40 -17.91 -3.32
C GLY A 98 20.90 -19.32 -2.98
N ALA A 99 20.07 -20.37 -3.09
CA ALA A 99 20.46 -21.75 -2.77
C ALA A 99 21.50 -22.28 -3.75
N LYS A 100 22.57 -22.86 -3.21
CA LYS A 100 23.72 -23.37 -4.00
C LYS A 100 23.42 -24.68 -4.75
N ASN A 101 22.49 -25.46 -4.24
CA ASN A 101 22.10 -26.76 -4.82
C ASN A 101 20.66 -27.13 -4.45
N GLU A 102 20.11 -28.16 -5.12
CA GLU A 102 18.74 -28.62 -4.92
C GLU A 102 18.49 -29.19 -3.50
N ALA A 103 19.49 -29.78 -2.86
CA ALA A 103 19.35 -30.26 -1.49
C ALA A 103 19.18 -29.12 -0.48
N GLU A 104 19.96 -28.05 -0.67
CA GLU A 104 19.84 -26.82 0.13
C GLU A 104 18.50 -26.13 -0.13
N LYS A 105 18.09 -26.02 -1.39
CA LYS A 105 16.79 -25.44 -1.78
C LYS A 105 15.62 -26.18 -1.11
N LYS A 106 15.62 -27.52 -1.12
CA LYS A 106 14.61 -28.33 -0.42
C LYS A 106 14.63 -28.11 1.10
N ARG A 107 15.79 -27.94 1.70
CA ARG A 107 15.93 -27.64 3.13
C ARG A 107 15.35 -26.26 3.45
N LEU A 108 15.70 -25.23 2.67
CA LEU A 108 15.21 -23.86 2.83
C LEU A 108 13.69 -23.80 2.62
N MET A 109 13.15 -24.52 1.63
CA MET A 109 11.71 -24.62 1.38
C MET A 109 10.98 -25.19 2.60
N ARG A 110 11.44 -26.31 3.16
CA ARG A 110 10.84 -26.88 4.38
C ARG A 110 10.88 -25.93 5.58
N ASN A 111 11.98 -25.16 5.72
CA ASN A 111 12.09 -24.18 6.78
C ASN A 111 11.11 -23.01 6.57
N ALA A 112 10.96 -22.53 5.33
CA ALA A 112 10.01 -21.49 4.98
C ALA A 112 8.55 -21.95 5.27
N GLU A 113 8.19 -23.16 4.86
CA GLU A 113 6.89 -23.76 5.14
C GLU A 113 6.60 -23.85 6.64
N LYS A 114 7.58 -24.33 7.41
CA LYS A 114 7.47 -24.45 8.87
C LYS A 114 7.29 -23.07 9.54
N SER A 115 8.06 -22.08 9.10
CA SER A 115 7.96 -20.73 9.61
C SER A 115 6.62 -20.07 9.26
N LEU A 116 6.17 -20.19 8.02
CA LEU A 116 4.86 -19.68 7.60
C LEU A 116 3.73 -20.34 8.41
N LYS A 117 3.81 -21.64 8.61
CA LYS A 117 2.84 -22.35 9.42
C LYS A 117 2.81 -21.84 10.86
N ALA A 118 3.95 -21.73 11.52
CA ALA A 118 4.05 -21.26 12.90
C ALA A 118 3.52 -19.82 13.08
N GLU A 119 3.83 -18.92 12.12
CA GLU A 119 3.47 -17.50 12.18
C GLU A 119 1.96 -17.27 11.91
N PHE A 120 1.40 -18.03 10.97
CA PHE A 120 0.01 -17.81 10.52
C PHE A 120 -1.02 -18.76 11.15
N GLU A 121 -0.61 -19.82 11.84
CA GLU A 121 -1.54 -20.82 12.39
C GLU A 121 -2.56 -20.21 13.36
N THR A 122 -2.11 -19.44 14.31
CA THR A 122 -2.98 -18.81 15.31
C THR A 122 -3.91 -17.76 14.71
N PRO A 123 -3.43 -16.76 13.92
CA PRO A 123 -4.29 -15.82 13.25
C PRO A 123 -5.33 -16.46 12.34
N LEU A 124 -4.95 -17.49 11.60
CA LEU A 124 -5.83 -18.16 10.63
C LEU A 124 -6.96 -18.96 11.30
N LYS A 125 -6.71 -19.59 12.45
CA LYS A 125 -7.74 -20.32 13.21
C LYS A 125 -8.88 -19.44 13.69
N ASN A 126 -8.61 -18.15 13.87
CA ASN A 126 -9.58 -17.16 14.38
C ASN A 126 -10.36 -16.43 13.27
N LEU A 127 -10.14 -16.78 12.00
CA LEU A 127 -10.84 -16.17 10.89
C LEU A 127 -12.17 -16.88 10.60
N THR A 128 -13.17 -16.08 10.26
CA THR A 128 -14.40 -16.62 9.67
C THR A 128 -14.13 -17.08 8.24
N THR A 129 -15.01 -17.93 7.69
CA THR A 129 -14.93 -18.39 6.31
C THR A 129 -14.83 -17.25 5.31
N THR A 130 -15.64 -16.19 5.48
CA THR A 130 -15.61 -15.01 4.60
C THR A 130 -14.27 -14.30 4.69
N GLN A 131 -13.74 -14.10 5.90
CA GLN A 131 -12.43 -13.50 6.12
C GLN A 131 -11.31 -14.32 5.50
N GLY A 132 -11.39 -15.64 5.62
CA GLY A 132 -10.45 -16.54 4.99
C GLY A 132 -10.45 -16.45 3.47
N LYS A 133 -11.61 -16.40 2.84
CA LYS A 133 -11.73 -16.23 1.38
C LYS A 133 -11.10 -14.91 0.92
N ILE A 134 -11.41 -13.81 1.62
CA ILE A 134 -10.82 -12.51 1.31
C ILE A 134 -9.30 -12.55 1.48
N LEU A 135 -8.80 -13.13 2.58
CA LEU A 135 -7.35 -13.26 2.80
C LEU A 135 -6.66 -14.00 1.66
N LEU A 136 -7.23 -15.09 1.17
CA LEU A 136 -6.65 -15.86 0.05
C LEU A 136 -6.57 -15.03 -1.23
N LYS A 137 -7.64 -14.32 -1.56
CA LYS A 137 -7.66 -13.39 -2.70
C LYS A 137 -6.63 -12.28 -2.56
N LEU A 138 -6.47 -11.73 -1.36
CA LEU A 138 -5.45 -10.70 -1.07
C LEU A 138 -4.03 -11.26 -1.17
N VAL A 139 -3.76 -12.47 -0.67
CA VAL A 139 -2.45 -13.12 -0.83
C VAL A 139 -2.15 -13.38 -2.30
N ASP A 140 -3.14 -13.80 -3.09
CA ASP A 140 -2.99 -13.96 -4.54
C ASP A 140 -2.67 -12.62 -5.22
N ARG A 141 -3.35 -11.53 -4.84
CA ARG A 141 -3.07 -10.16 -5.29
C ARG A 141 -1.62 -9.75 -4.98
N GLU A 142 -1.19 -9.93 -3.74
CA GLU A 142 0.16 -9.55 -3.28
C GLU A 142 1.28 -10.35 -3.96
N THR A 143 0.99 -11.56 -4.39
CA THR A 143 1.96 -12.49 -4.99
C THR A 143 1.73 -12.73 -6.48
N GLY A 144 0.58 -12.34 -7.03
CA GLY A 144 0.16 -12.63 -8.41
C GLY A 144 1.09 -12.06 -9.50
N ASN A 145 1.77 -10.95 -9.21
CA ASN A 145 2.76 -10.32 -10.10
C ASN A 145 4.16 -10.94 -9.98
N CYS A 146 4.34 -11.96 -9.13
CA CYS A 146 5.62 -12.64 -9.02
C CYS A 146 5.71 -13.75 -10.08
N ASN A 147 6.52 -13.51 -11.12
CA ASN A 147 6.78 -14.47 -12.20
C ASN A 147 7.69 -15.64 -11.78
N TYR A 148 8.01 -15.79 -10.50
CA TYR A 148 8.91 -16.80 -9.99
C TYR A 148 8.15 -18.07 -9.60
N ASP A 149 8.55 -19.20 -10.17
CA ASP A 149 7.93 -20.50 -9.89
C ASP A 149 8.02 -20.90 -8.41
N LEU A 150 9.08 -20.48 -7.73
CA LEU A 150 9.27 -20.69 -6.29
C LEU A 150 8.20 -19.99 -5.42
N VAL A 151 7.80 -18.78 -5.79
CA VAL A 151 6.69 -18.10 -5.09
C VAL A 151 5.38 -18.80 -5.32
N LYS A 152 5.16 -19.34 -6.52
CA LYS A 152 3.97 -20.14 -6.84
C LYS A 152 3.92 -21.41 -6.00
N GLU A 153 5.05 -22.08 -5.79
CA GLU A 153 5.17 -23.28 -4.96
C GLU A 153 4.92 -22.97 -3.48
N LEU A 154 5.62 -21.98 -2.91
CA LEU A 154 5.39 -21.54 -1.52
C LEU A 154 3.95 -21.05 -1.29
N ARG A 155 3.39 -20.31 -2.25
CA ARG A 155 1.99 -19.89 -2.21
C ARG A 155 1.07 -21.11 -2.21
N GLY A 156 1.34 -22.10 -3.06
CA GLY A 156 0.58 -23.36 -3.09
C GLY A 156 0.59 -24.07 -1.75
N THR A 157 1.75 -24.18 -1.11
CA THR A 157 1.90 -24.77 0.23
C THR A 157 1.17 -23.96 1.30
N PHE A 158 1.29 -22.61 1.27
CA PHE A 158 0.56 -21.73 2.17
C PHE A 158 -0.96 -21.89 2.01
N MET A 159 -1.43 -21.93 0.77
CA MET A 159 -2.84 -22.15 0.46
C MET A 159 -3.32 -23.53 0.94
N ALA A 160 -2.55 -24.59 0.70
CA ALA A 160 -2.87 -25.94 1.17
C ALA A 160 -2.96 -26.00 2.70
N PHE A 161 -1.99 -25.40 3.40
CA PHE A 161 -2.02 -25.28 4.86
C PHE A 161 -3.25 -24.52 5.35
N PHE A 162 -3.56 -23.39 4.72
CA PHE A 162 -4.74 -22.61 5.03
C PHE A 162 -6.03 -23.44 4.90
N TRP A 163 -6.17 -24.20 3.80
CA TRP A 163 -7.32 -25.04 3.57
C TRP A 163 -7.41 -26.24 4.52
N GLN A 164 -6.29 -26.81 4.95
CA GLN A 164 -6.31 -27.84 5.98
C GLN A 164 -6.89 -27.36 7.31
N ASN A 165 -6.70 -26.08 7.64
CA ASN A 165 -7.18 -25.49 8.89
C ASN A 165 -8.61 -24.96 8.79
N ILE A 166 -9.04 -24.48 7.62
CA ILE A 166 -10.37 -23.90 7.39
C ILE A 166 -11.25 -24.80 6.50
N GLY A 167 -10.66 -25.54 5.61
CA GLY A 167 -11.33 -26.21 4.48
C GLY A 167 -12.09 -27.48 4.79
N ARG A 168 -12.06 -28.00 6.03
CA ARG A 168 -12.92 -29.14 6.41
C ARG A 168 -14.41 -28.81 6.37
N LEU A 169 -14.77 -27.52 6.28
CA LEU A 169 -16.16 -27.08 6.44
C LEU A 169 -16.84 -26.60 5.14
N PHE A 170 -16.09 -26.39 4.04
CA PHE A 170 -16.68 -25.71 2.89
C PHE A 170 -16.04 -26.15 1.57
N GLY A 171 -16.75 -26.96 0.77
CA GLY A 171 -16.38 -27.41 -0.57
C GLY A 171 -16.11 -26.28 -1.58
N TYR A 172 -15.01 -25.57 -1.44
CA TYR A 172 -14.70 -24.38 -2.23
C TYR A 172 -13.64 -24.63 -3.31
N ASN A 173 -13.81 -23.94 -4.44
CA ASN A 173 -12.91 -24.02 -5.58
C ASN A 173 -11.57 -23.32 -5.28
N LEU A 174 -10.51 -24.09 -5.04
CA LEU A 174 -9.13 -23.63 -4.79
C LEU A 174 -8.51 -22.83 -5.96
N LYS A 175 -9.18 -22.81 -7.12
CA LYS A 175 -8.66 -22.19 -8.35
C LYS A 175 -9.10 -20.75 -8.56
N ALA A 176 -9.90 -20.18 -7.65
CA ALA A 176 -10.33 -18.79 -7.77
C ALA A 176 -9.12 -17.86 -7.64
N ARG A 177 -8.67 -17.33 -8.77
CA ARG A 177 -7.65 -16.29 -8.85
C ARG A 177 -8.28 -14.95 -8.52
N TYR A 178 -7.43 -14.02 -8.04
CA TYR A 178 -7.84 -12.64 -7.85
C TYR A 178 -8.08 -11.97 -9.21
N ASP A 179 -9.29 -11.43 -9.41
CA ASP A 179 -9.69 -10.72 -10.62
C ASP A 179 -10.18 -9.31 -10.30
N PRO A 180 -9.26 -8.31 -10.33
CA PRO A 180 -9.60 -6.93 -9.96
C PRO A 180 -10.56 -6.24 -10.92
N LYS A 181 -10.70 -6.74 -12.15
CA LYS A 181 -11.61 -6.17 -13.18
C LYS A 181 -12.94 -6.89 -13.26
N GLY A 182 -13.05 -8.10 -12.73
CA GLY A 182 -14.23 -8.93 -12.72
C GLY A 182 -14.83 -9.09 -11.33
N GLU A 183 -14.83 -10.33 -10.82
CA GLU A 183 -15.51 -10.69 -9.56
C GLU A 183 -15.02 -9.92 -8.33
N ASP A 184 -13.76 -9.48 -8.32
CA ASP A 184 -13.13 -8.85 -7.16
C ASP A 184 -13.04 -7.32 -7.25
N HIS A 185 -13.76 -6.69 -8.18
CA HIS A 185 -13.71 -5.23 -8.37
C HIS A 185 -14.12 -4.44 -7.11
N GLN A 186 -15.11 -4.93 -6.36
CA GLN A 186 -15.51 -4.31 -5.09
C GLN A 186 -14.42 -4.47 -4.01
N LEU A 187 -13.77 -5.63 -3.96
CA LEU A 187 -12.66 -5.87 -3.05
C LEU A 187 -11.48 -4.96 -3.39
N GLU A 188 -11.15 -4.78 -4.68
CA GLU A 188 -10.10 -3.84 -5.11
C GLU A 188 -10.44 -2.39 -4.74
N ALA A 189 -11.72 -1.99 -4.86
CA ALA A 189 -12.16 -0.67 -4.44
C ALA A 189 -11.95 -0.45 -2.93
N VAL A 190 -12.26 -1.44 -2.08
CA VAL A 190 -12.01 -1.37 -0.64
C VAL A 190 -10.52 -1.29 -0.34
N ILE A 191 -9.69 -2.09 -1.03
CA ILE A 191 -8.23 -2.06 -0.87
C ILE A 191 -7.68 -0.68 -1.21
N TYR A 192 -8.11 -0.10 -2.32
CA TYR A 192 -7.72 1.26 -2.72
C TYR A 192 -8.05 2.29 -1.64
N LEU A 193 -9.22 2.21 -1.02
CA LEU A 193 -9.60 3.12 0.08
C LEU A 193 -8.72 2.93 1.32
N ILE A 194 -8.37 1.67 1.67
CA ILE A 194 -7.47 1.35 2.78
C ILE A 194 -6.06 1.89 2.50
N GLU A 195 -5.52 1.64 1.30
CA GLU A 195 -4.15 2.04 0.91
C GLU A 195 -3.99 3.56 0.86
N ASN A 196 -5.07 4.30 0.59
CA ASN A 196 -5.10 5.77 0.57
C ASN A 196 -5.56 6.40 1.89
N GLY A 197 -5.76 5.61 2.95
CA GLY A 197 -6.17 6.10 4.27
C GLY A 197 -7.55 6.77 4.31
N ARG A 198 -8.44 6.38 3.38
CA ARG A 198 -9.80 6.94 3.28
C ARG A 198 -10.82 6.19 4.14
N ILE A 199 -10.46 5.00 4.59
CA ILE A 199 -11.25 4.17 5.52
C ILE A 199 -10.35 3.42 6.49
#